data_ff77e591d4caab67b1cc0723f0d1617c
#
_entry.id   ff77e591d4caab67b1cc0723f0d1617c
#
_cell.length_a   1.000
_cell.length_b   1.000
_cell.length_c   1.000
_cell.angle_alpha   90.00
_cell.angle_beta   90.00
_cell.angle_gamma   90.00
#
_symmetry.space_group_name_H-M   'P 1'
#
loop_
_entity.id
_entity.type
_entity.pdbx_description
1 polymer ?
#
loop_
_entity_poly.entity_id
_entity_poly.type
_entity_poly.pdbx_seq_one_letter_code
_entity_poly.pdbx_strand_id
1 'polypeptide(L)'
;MSTGLRSFALALLFLVQGMASAAPPATVPDTIEQRVAACIACHGREGATTNAGFFPRLAGKPAGYLFNQLVSFRDGRRFNADMAYMVQHLSDAYLREMAEYFAGLDLPYPPISPNSDATPEQLQRGRKLALEGDAARGIPACVQCHGAALTGVQPAIPGLLGLPRLYVSSQLGAWLTSERHAMAPDCMAEVGRHMTTADINAVASWLAVQPMPANTKPAASLPAPLPVACGGMPK
;
A
#
# COMPACT_ATOMS: atom_id res chain seq x y z
N MET A 1 -28.97 67.38 -63.76
CA MET A 1 -29.16 67.07 -62.34
C MET A 1 -29.37 65.54 -62.27
N SER A 2 -28.37 64.83 -61.89
CA SER A 2 -28.30 63.36 -61.99
C SER A 2 -28.45 62.76 -60.62
N THR A 3 -29.48 61.98 -60.37
CA THR A 3 -29.71 61.21 -59.17
C THR A 3 -29.22 59.80 -59.37
N GLY A 4 -28.10 59.51 -58.68
CA GLY A 4 -27.48 58.18 -58.66
C GLY A 4 -28.22 57.21 -57.74
N LEU A 5 -28.70 56.11 -58.27
CA LEU A 5 -29.29 55.02 -57.55
C LEU A 5 -28.17 54.09 -56.96
N ARG A 6 -27.98 54.03 -55.69
CA ARG A 6 -27.04 53.11 -55.04
C ARG A 6 -27.75 51.82 -54.72
N SER A 7 -27.41 50.77 -55.48
CA SER A 7 -27.86 49.38 -55.22
C SER A 7 -27.12 48.84 -53.99
N PHE A 8 -27.86 48.50 -52.94
CA PHE A 8 -27.36 47.71 -51.79
C PHE A 8 -27.48 46.23 -52.16
N ALA A 9 -26.33 45.61 -52.42
CA ALA A 9 -26.26 44.14 -52.48
C ALA A 9 -26.20 43.56 -51.08
N LEU A 10 -27.27 42.93 -50.65
CA LEU A 10 -27.32 42.19 -49.38
C LEU A 10 -26.67 40.80 -49.61
N ALA A 11 -25.44 40.63 -49.10
CA ALA A 11 -24.78 39.31 -49.09
C ALA A 11 -25.37 38.49 -47.96
N LEU A 12 -26.17 37.48 -48.29
CA LEU A 12 -26.65 36.45 -47.37
C LEU A 12 -25.49 35.49 -47.07
N LEU A 13 -24.80 35.66 -45.93
CA LEU A 13 -23.89 34.62 -45.40
C LEU A 13 -24.72 33.48 -44.85
N PHE A 14 -24.79 32.37 -45.55
CA PHE A 14 -25.25 31.09 -44.99
C PHE A 14 -24.17 30.57 -44.03
N LEU A 15 -24.39 30.74 -42.72
CA LEU A 15 -23.68 30.03 -41.69
C LEU A 15 -24.11 28.56 -41.73
N VAL A 16 -23.32 27.75 -42.39
CA VAL A 16 -23.40 26.29 -42.22
C VAL A 16 -22.88 25.95 -40.83
N GLN A 17 -23.78 25.87 -39.87
CA GLN A 17 -23.47 25.28 -38.57
C GLN A 17 -23.24 23.78 -38.77
N GLY A 18 -21.97 23.39 -38.89
CA GLY A 18 -21.59 21.99 -38.84
C GLY A 18 -22.04 21.43 -37.48
N MET A 19 -23.04 20.56 -37.45
CA MET A 19 -23.36 19.76 -36.28
C MET A 19 -22.14 18.90 -36.01
N ALA A 20 -21.31 19.32 -35.00
CA ALA A 20 -20.30 18.46 -34.44
C ALA A 20 -21.04 17.27 -33.80
N SER A 21 -21.09 16.15 -34.50
CA SER A 21 -21.51 14.88 -33.93
C SER A 21 -20.51 14.57 -32.83
N ALA A 22 -20.93 14.75 -31.57
CA ALA A 22 -20.15 14.24 -30.46
C ALA A 22 -19.99 12.72 -30.63
N ALA A 23 -18.76 12.25 -30.74
CA ALA A 23 -18.53 10.82 -30.74
C ALA A 23 -19.18 10.21 -29.50
N PRO A 24 -19.81 9.03 -29.60
CA PRO A 24 -20.35 8.37 -28.40
C PRO A 24 -19.25 8.24 -27.37
N PRO A 25 -19.57 8.43 -26.07
CA PRO A 25 -18.58 8.32 -25.03
C PRO A 25 -17.89 6.94 -25.13
N ALA A 26 -16.56 6.95 -25.14
CA ALA A 26 -15.79 5.72 -25.15
C ALA A 26 -16.18 4.91 -23.91
N THR A 27 -16.75 3.72 -24.13
CA THR A 27 -17.04 2.80 -23.02
C THR A 27 -15.72 2.25 -22.50
N VAL A 28 -15.36 2.60 -21.27
CA VAL A 28 -14.21 2.01 -20.58
C VAL A 28 -14.59 0.57 -20.22
N PRO A 29 -13.84 -0.46 -20.65
CA PRO A 29 -14.13 -1.83 -20.28
C PRO A 29 -14.07 -1.99 -18.74
N ASP A 30 -15.06 -2.67 -18.15
CA ASP A 30 -15.05 -2.98 -16.72
C ASP A 30 -14.17 -4.23 -16.48
N THR A 31 -12.86 -4.04 -16.48
CA THR A 31 -11.86 -5.08 -16.19
C THR A 31 -11.11 -4.74 -14.92
N ILE A 32 -10.50 -5.76 -14.29
CA ILE A 32 -9.73 -5.54 -13.07
C ILE A 32 -8.54 -4.60 -13.32
N GLU A 33 -7.92 -4.63 -14.49
CA GLU A 33 -6.82 -3.74 -14.88
C GLU A 33 -7.28 -2.28 -14.89
N GLN A 34 -8.49 -2.01 -15.39
CA GLN A 34 -9.08 -0.67 -15.36
C GLN A 34 -9.42 -0.23 -13.94
N ARG A 35 -9.95 -1.13 -13.12
CA ARG A 35 -10.29 -0.84 -11.73
C ARG A 35 -9.07 -0.48 -10.90
N VAL A 36 -7.89 -1.10 -11.16
CA VAL A 36 -6.64 -0.82 -10.43
C VAL A 36 -5.79 0.27 -11.06
N ALA A 37 -6.16 0.80 -12.23
CA ALA A 37 -5.36 1.80 -12.94
C ALA A 37 -5.01 3.03 -12.10
N ALA A 38 -5.94 3.51 -11.28
CA ALA A 38 -5.69 4.63 -10.38
C ALA A 38 -4.67 4.30 -9.27
N CYS A 39 -4.61 3.05 -8.82
CA CYS A 39 -3.70 2.60 -7.77
C CYS A 39 -2.24 2.64 -8.24
N ILE A 40 -1.99 2.25 -9.49
CA ILE A 40 -0.63 2.18 -10.05
C ILE A 40 0.00 3.56 -10.27
N ALA A 41 -0.78 4.62 -10.34
CA ALA A 41 -0.26 5.99 -10.44
C ALA A 41 0.65 6.37 -9.25
N CYS A 42 0.31 5.89 -8.05
CA CYS A 42 1.10 6.11 -6.84
C CYS A 42 1.94 4.90 -6.45
N HIS A 43 1.37 3.68 -6.55
CA HIS A 43 2.05 2.45 -6.12
C HIS A 43 2.99 1.86 -7.17
N GLY A 44 3.19 2.55 -8.29
CA GLY A 44 4.04 2.12 -9.38
C GLY A 44 3.40 1.06 -10.26
N ARG A 45 4.04 0.79 -11.40
CA ARG A 45 3.55 -0.17 -12.37
C ARG A 45 3.22 -1.50 -11.70
N GLU A 46 1.99 -1.95 -11.87
CA GLU A 46 1.47 -3.19 -11.29
C GLU A 46 1.64 -3.29 -9.76
N GLY A 47 1.73 -2.15 -9.05
CA GLY A 47 1.93 -2.14 -7.59
C GLY A 47 3.34 -2.54 -7.16
N ALA A 48 4.33 -2.47 -8.05
CA ALA A 48 5.72 -2.85 -7.77
C ALA A 48 6.43 -1.90 -6.79
N THR A 49 5.86 -0.76 -6.50
CA THR A 49 6.36 0.39 -5.74
C THR A 49 7.08 1.43 -6.60
N THR A 50 7.24 2.61 -6.05
CA THR A 50 8.02 3.71 -6.62
C THR A 50 9.20 4.02 -5.69
N ASN A 51 10.14 4.84 -6.16
CA ASN A 51 11.23 5.36 -5.31
C ASN A 51 10.77 6.40 -4.27
N ALA A 52 9.50 6.82 -4.31
CA ALA A 52 8.90 7.67 -3.29
C ALA A 52 8.65 6.85 -2.02
N GLY A 53 9.39 7.12 -0.96
CA GLY A 53 9.48 6.30 0.26
C GLY A 53 8.18 6.09 1.07
N PHE A 54 7.05 6.65 0.60
CA PHE A 54 5.75 6.53 1.27
C PHE A 54 4.76 5.61 0.56
N PHE A 55 5.02 5.20 -0.67
CA PHE A 55 4.14 4.32 -1.42
C PHE A 55 4.62 2.86 -1.32
N PRO A 56 3.95 2.02 -0.52
CA PRO A 56 4.39 0.64 -0.33
C PRO A 56 4.11 -0.20 -1.57
N ARG A 57 4.93 -1.24 -1.75
CA ARG A 57 4.66 -2.32 -2.69
C ARG A 57 3.34 -3.02 -2.32
N LEU A 58 2.50 -3.27 -3.33
CA LEU A 58 1.27 -4.04 -3.23
C LEU A 58 1.45 -5.47 -3.75
N ALA A 59 2.16 -5.63 -4.87
CA ALA A 59 2.33 -6.90 -5.56
C ALA A 59 2.90 -8.00 -4.64
N GLY A 60 2.27 -9.17 -4.68
CA GLY A 60 2.69 -10.36 -3.95
C GLY A 60 2.43 -10.35 -2.44
N LYS A 61 1.77 -9.32 -1.89
CA LYS A 61 1.34 -9.36 -0.48
C LYS A 61 0.09 -10.24 -0.32
N PRO A 62 -0.12 -10.86 0.84
CA PRO A 62 -1.31 -11.66 1.07
C PRO A 62 -2.60 -10.89 0.78
N ALA A 63 -3.55 -11.53 0.07
CA ALA A 63 -4.81 -10.89 -0.33
C ALA A 63 -5.62 -10.40 0.86
N GLY A 64 -5.71 -11.21 1.92
CA GLY A 64 -6.40 -10.82 3.15
C GLY A 64 -5.76 -9.61 3.83
N TYR A 65 -4.43 -9.48 3.79
CA TYR A 65 -3.77 -8.27 4.29
C TYR A 65 -4.15 -7.05 3.45
N LEU A 66 -4.06 -7.13 2.13
CA LEU A 66 -4.40 -6.00 1.25
C LEU A 66 -5.85 -5.58 1.44
N PHE A 67 -6.77 -6.54 1.47
CA PHE A 67 -8.18 -6.28 1.75
C PHE A 67 -8.38 -5.57 3.10
N ASN A 68 -7.78 -6.08 4.17
CA ASN A 68 -7.86 -5.48 5.49
C ASN A 68 -7.32 -4.04 5.52
N GLN A 69 -6.28 -3.73 4.72
CA GLN A 69 -5.76 -2.36 4.63
C GLN A 69 -6.73 -1.44 3.89
N LEU A 70 -7.30 -1.86 2.77
CA LEU A 70 -8.27 -1.06 2.01
C LEU A 70 -9.50 -0.76 2.87
N VAL A 71 -10.05 -1.76 3.54
CA VAL A 71 -11.16 -1.60 4.50
C VAL A 71 -10.77 -0.70 5.68
N SER A 72 -9.54 -0.81 6.18
CA SER A 72 -9.07 0.05 7.29
C SER A 72 -8.94 1.52 6.89
N PHE A 73 -8.56 1.82 5.65
CA PHE A 73 -8.59 3.20 5.14
C PHE A 73 -10.01 3.72 4.95
N ARG A 74 -10.92 2.89 4.41
CA ARG A 74 -12.32 3.26 4.21
C ARG A 74 -13.03 3.56 5.55
N ASP A 75 -12.79 2.72 6.53
CA ASP A 75 -13.46 2.75 7.83
C ASP A 75 -12.73 3.62 8.87
N GLY A 76 -11.66 4.34 8.47
CA GLY A 76 -10.94 5.29 9.33
C GLY A 76 -10.01 4.67 10.38
N ARG A 77 -9.80 3.33 10.37
CA ARG A 77 -8.82 2.69 11.26
C ARG A 77 -7.36 2.96 10.88
N ARG A 78 -7.14 3.33 9.63
CA ARG A 78 -5.84 3.75 9.10
C ARG A 78 -6.02 5.03 8.32
N PHE A 79 -5.23 6.05 8.64
CA PHE A 79 -5.37 7.33 7.98
C PHE A 79 -4.30 7.55 6.90
N ASN A 80 -4.74 7.95 5.75
CA ASN A 80 -4.05 8.63 4.67
C ASN A 80 -5.14 9.22 3.78
N ALA A 81 -5.10 10.53 3.56
CA ALA A 81 -6.19 11.25 2.88
C ALA A 81 -6.45 10.71 1.47
N ASP A 82 -5.39 10.46 0.68
CA ASP A 82 -5.52 9.97 -0.68
C ASP A 82 -6.11 8.55 -0.71
N MET A 83 -5.60 7.66 0.17
CA MET A 83 -6.12 6.30 0.24
C MET A 83 -7.56 6.25 0.73
N ALA A 84 -7.93 7.05 1.74
CA ALA A 84 -9.31 7.14 2.21
C ALA A 84 -10.23 7.63 1.08
N TYR A 85 -9.83 8.68 0.37
CA TYR A 85 -10.59 9.20 -0.78
C TYR A 85 -10.79 8.14 -1.86
N MET A 86 -9.74 7.37 -2.19
CA MET A 86 -9.79 6.34 -3.24
C MET A 86 -10.76 5.19 -2.92
N VAL A 87 -10.94 4.85 -1.65
CA VAL A 87 -11.69 3.64 -1.25
C VAL A 87 -13.03 3.91 -0.57
N GLN A 88 -13.35 5.15 -0.19
CA GLN A 88 -14.50 5.51 0.66
C GLN A 88 -15.87 5.01 0.16
N HIS A 89 -16.03 4.86 -1.16
CA HIS A 89 -17.29 4.45 -1.79
C HIS A 89 -17.26 3.04 -2.37
N LEU A 90 -16.16 2.29 -2.16
CA LEU A 90 -16.01 0.96 -2.73
C LEU A 90 -16.59 -0.12 -1.79
N SER A 91 -17.31 -1.08 -2.39
CA SER A 91 -17.85 -2.22 -1.65
C SER A 91 -16.75 -3.21 -1.25
N ASP A 92 -17.04 -4.06 -0.24
CA ASP A 92 -16.12 -5.12 0.18
C ASP A 92 -15.79 -6.07 -0.98
N ALA A 93 -16.76 -6.40 -1.84
CA ALA A 93 -16.52 -7.25 -3.01
C ALA A 93 -15.49 -6.61 -3.95
N TYR A 94 -15.67 -5.33 -4.26
CA TYR A 94 -14.75 -4.58 -5.12
C TYR A 94 -13.34 -4.49 -4.52
N LEU A 95 -13.24 -4.17 -3.23
CA LEU A 95 -11.95 -4.11 -2.52
C LEU A 95 -11.26 -5.49 -2.46
N ARG A 96 -12.02 -6.57 -2.37
CA ARG A 96 -11.49 -7.95 -2.38
C ARG A 96 -10.88 -8.31 -3.72
N GLU A 97 -11.59 -8.04 -4.83
CA GLU A 97 -11.07 -8.28 -6.18
C GLU A 97 -9.76 -7.55 -6.44
N MET A 98 -9.67 -6.27 -6.03
CA MET A 98 -8.43 -5.50 -6.13
C MET A 98 -7.30 -6.09 -5.28
N ALA A 99 -7.60 -6.54 -4.08
CA ALA A 99 -6.62 -7.17 -3.19
C ALA A 99 -6.10 -8.49 -3.78
N GLU A 100 -6.98 -9.32 -4.33
CA GLU A 100 -6.64 -10.59 -4.99
C GLU A 100 -5.80 -10.36 -6.24
N TYR A 101 -6.13 -9.36 -7.05
CA TYR A 101 -5.33 -8.97 -8.22
C TYR A 101 -3.86 -8.67 -7.83
N PHE A 102 -3.63 -7.75 -6.89
CA PHE A 102 -2.28 -7.41 -6.47
C PHE A 102 -1.56 -8.57 -5.76
N ALA A 103 -2.28 -9.39 -5.02
CA ALA A 103 -1.70 -10.57 -4.35
C ALA A 103 -1.22 -11.63 -5.35
N GLY A 104 -1.88 -11.75 -6.50
CA GLY A 104 -1.52 -12.68 -7.57
C GLY A 104 -0.28 -12.28 -8.38
N LEU A 105 0.18 -11.04 -8.27
CA LEU A 105 1.30 -10.54 -9.04
C LEU A 105 2.65 -11.02 -8.46
N ASP A 106 3.48 -11.64 -9.29
CA ASP A 106 4.83 -12.09 -8.95
C ASP A 106 5.86 -11.22 -9.69
N LEU A 107 6.20 -10.09 -9.11
CA LEU A 107 7.09 -9.10 -9.68
C LEU A 107 8.43 -9.07 -8.92
N PRO A 108 9.55 -8.79 -9.60
CA PRO A 108 10.83 -8.63 -8.92
C PRO A 108 10.78 -7.48 -7.91
N TYR A 109 11.51 -7.61 -6.83
CA TYR A 109 11.73 -6.52 -5.89
C TYR A 109 12.77 -5.54 -6.44
N PRO A 110 12.65 -4.23 -6.16
CA PRO A 110 13.68 -3.28 -6.53
C PRO A 110 14.99 -3.62 -5.81
N PRO A 111 16.14 -3.26 -6.39
CA PRO A 111 17.42 -3.39 -5.73
C PRO A 111 17.40 -2.69 -4.37
N ILE A 112 17.98 -3.34 -3.36
CA ILE A 112 18.13 -2.76 -2.03
C ILE A 112 19.27 -1.75 -2.08
N SER A 113 19.07 -0.57 -1.46
CA SER A 113 20.18 0.33 -1.18
C SER A 113 20.97 -0.24 0.00
N PRO A 114 22.23 -0.64 -0.18
CA PRO A 114 23.04 -1.16 0.92
C PRO A 114 23.44 -0.06 1.90
N ASN A 115 23.25 1.21 1.53
CA ASN A 115 23.64 2.34 2.36
C ASN A 115 22.55 2.64 3.40
N SER A 116 22.93 2.50 4.66
CA SER A 116 22.12 2.90 5.82
C SER A 116 22.87 3.99 6.57
N ASP A 117 22.15 5.05 6.95
CA ASP A 117 22.67 6.07 7.89
C ASP A 117 22.66 5.55 9.34
N ALA A 118 22.22 4.31 9.55
CA ALA A 118 22.15 3.70 10.87
C ALA A 118 23.53 3.23 11.35
N THR A 119 23.80 3.45 12.64
CA THR A 119 25.03 2.94 13.24
C THR A 119 24.99 1.41 13.38
N PRO A 120 26.17 0.74 13.51
CA PRO A 120 26.21 -0.71 13.75
C PRO A 120 25.37 -1.16 14.95
N GLU A 121 25.34 -0.36 16.03
CA GLU A 121 24.58 -0.63 17.25
C GLU A 121 23.07 -0.57 16.98
N GLN A 122 22.62 0.40 16.18
CA GLN A 122 21.22 0.49 15.76
C GLN A 122 20.82 -0.71 14.92
N LEU A 123 21.65 -1.12 13.95
CA LEU A 123 21.40 -2.30 13.14
C LEU A 123 21.37 -3.59 13.98
N GLN A 124 22.30 -3.73 14.95
CA GLN A 124 22.32 -4.86 15.89
C GLN A 124 21.05 -4.90 16.74
N ARG A 125 20.62 -3.75 17.28
CA ARG A 125 19.35 -3.64 18.03
C ARG A 125 18.15 -4.03 17.18
N GLY A 126 18.07 -3.51 15.97
CA GLY A 126 17.00 -3.84 15.01
C GLY A 126 16.96 -5.32 14.68
N ARG A 127 18.12 -5.93 14.42
CA ARG A 127 18.28 -7.38 14.22
C ARG A 127 17.75 -8.18 15.41
N LYS A 128 18.18 -7.82 16.62
CA LYS A 128 17.77 -8.51 17.85
C LYS A 128 16.24 -8.47 17.99
N LEU A 129 15.63 -7.29 17.88
CA LEU A 129 14.17 -7.16 17.99
C LEU A 129 13.43 -7.94 16.90
N ALA A 130 13.94 -7.92 15.66
CA ALA A 130 13.29 -8.60 14.56
C ALA A 130 13.37 -10.13 14.66
N LEU A 131 14.49 -10.69 15.12
CA LEU A 131 14.75 -12.13 15.13
C LEU A 131 14.53 -12.80 16.50
N GLU A 132 14.71 -12.07 17.60
CA GLU A 132 14.70 -12.61 18.96
C GLU A 132 13.60 -11.94 19.82
N GLY A 133 13.22 -10.71 19.51
CA GLY A 133 12.28 -9.91 20.31
C GLY A 133 12.92 -9.36 21.58
N ASP A 134 12.06 -8.97 22.53
CA ASP A 134 12.41 -8.57 23.89
C ASP A 134 11.31 -9.00 24.85
N ALA A 135 11.39 -10.25 25.30
CA ALA A 135 10.38 -10.85 26.16
C ALA A 135 10.18 -10.09 27.48
N ALA A 136 11.25 -9.49 28.03
CA ALA A 136 11.17 -8.71 29.26
C ALA A 136 10.29 -7.46 29.12
N ARG A 137 10.17 -6.94 27.90
CA ARG A 137 9.30 -5.80 27.55
C ARG A 137 8.02 -6.20 26.84
N GLY A 138 7.74 -7.50 26.69
CA GLY A 138 6.56 -7.97 25.98
C GLY A 138 6.60 -7.74 24.45
N ILE A 139 7.78 -7.64 23.85
CA ILE A 139 7.94 -7.47 22.41
C ILE A 139 8.28 -8.84 21.79
N PRO A 140 7.33 -9.49 21.09
CA PRO A 140 7.62 -10.72 20.35
C PRO A 140 8.57 -10.45 19.19
N ALA A 141 9.34 -11.46 18.76
CA ALA A 141 10.16 -11.36 17.56
C ALA A 141 9.28 -11.18 16.32
N CYS A 142 9.66 -10.29 15.40
CA CYS A 142 8.88 -10.06 14.18
C CYS A 142 8.71 -11.35 13.36
N VAL A 143 9.75 -12.22 13.33
CA VAL A 143 9.70 -13.51 12.63
C VAL A 143 8.63 -14.46 13.16
N GLN A 144 8.19 -14.34 14.40
CA GLN A 144 7.16 -15.21 14.97
C GLN A 144 5.79 -15.02 14.32
N CYS A 145 5.52 -13.81 13.81
CA CYS A 145 4.28 -13.49 13.14
C CYS A 145 4.47 -13.31 11.63
N HIS A 146 5.51 -12.58 11.21
CA HIS A 146 5.71 -12.22 9.81
C HIS A 146 6.46 -13.30 8.98
N GLY A 147 6.63 -14.50 9.56
CA GLY A 147 7.31 -15.64 8.94
C GLY A 147 8.82 -15.60 9.11
N ALA A 148 9.46 -16.76 9.13
CA ALA A 148 10.90 -16.90 9.39
C ALA A 148 11.76 -16.10 8.39
N ALA A 149 11.31 -15.96 7.14
CA ALA A 149 11.97 -15.18 6.10
C ALA A 149 11.48 -13.72 6.06
N LEU A 150 10.58 -13.29 6.94
CA LEU A 150 9.96 -11.95 6.95
C LEU A 150 9.27 -11.56 5.62
N THR A 151 8.88 -12.55 4.82
CA THR A 151 8.15 -12.37 3.56
C THR A 151 6.63 -12.34 3.74
N GLY A 152 6.15 -12.54 4.97
CA GLY A 152 4.73 -12.62 5.31
C GLY A 152 4.20 -14.04 5.42
N VAL A 153 2.95 -14.16 5.81
CA VAL A 153 2.25 -15.45 5.98
C VAL A 153 0.81 -15.33 5.47
N GLN A 154 0.38 -16.33 4.73
CA GLN A 154 -1.01 -16.41 4.28
C GLN A 154 -1.97 -16.58 5.48
N PRO A 155 -3.20 -16.10 5.38
CA PRO A 155 -3.73 -15.30 4.28
C PRO A 155 -3.59 -13.79 4.49
N ALA A 156 -3.14 -13.28 5.68
CA ALA A 156 -3.31 -11.88 6.02
C ALA A 156 -2.16 -11.21 6.79
N ILE A 157 -1.00 -11.85 6.90
CA ILE A 157 0.18 -11.25 7.54
C ILE A 157 1.17 -10.78 6.49
N PRO A 158 1.52 -9.48 6.44
CA PRO A 158 2.39 -8.93 5.40
C PRO A 158 3.85 -9.29 5.60
N GLY A 159 4.61 -9.36 4.50
CA GLY A 159 6.06 -9.31 4.53
C GLY A 159 6.59 -7.93 4.95
N LEU A 160 7.74 -7.92 5.60
CA LEU A 160 8.41 -6.72 6.11
C LEU A 160 9.62 -6.32 5.26
N LEU A 161 10.16 -7.23 4.43
CA LEU A 161 11.32 -6.96 3.57
C LEU A 161 10.91 -6.18 2.31
N GLY A 162 11.88 -5.49 1.72
CA GLY A 162 11.68 -4.69 0.51
C GLY A 162 10.81 -3.44 0.71
N LEU A 163 10.63 -3.00 1.95
CA LEU A 163 9.91 -1.77 2.30
C LEU A 163 10.90 -0.65 2.62
N PRO A 164 10.62 0.60 2.20
CA PRO A 164 11.45 1.74 2.57
C PRO A 164 11.49 1.95 4.09
N ARG A 165 12.66 2.33 4.63
CA ARG A 165 12.83 2.61 6.06
C ARG A 165 11.80 3.59 6.60
N LEU A 166 11.58 4.69 5.90
CA LEU A 166 10.61 5.72 6.31
C LEU A 166 9.18 5.17 6.36
N TYR A 167 8.82 4.30 5.43
CA TYR A 167 7.51 3.65 5.47
C TYR A 167 7.36 2.76 6.70
N VAL A 168 8.33 1.90 6.99
CA VAL A 168 8.28 1.01 8.15
C VAL A 168 8.21 1.81 9.45
N SER A 169 9.09 2.83 9.60
CA SER A 169 9.10 3.66 10.80
C SER A 169 7.80 4.45 10.99
N SER A 170 7.22 5.00 9.92
CA SER A 170 5.94 5.72 9.99
C SER A 170 4.78 4.80 10.38
N GLN A 171 4.77 3.56 9.87
CA GLN A 171 3.71 2.61 10.22
C GLN A 171 3.77 2.17 11.68
N LEU A 172 4.97 1.85 12.19
CA LEU A 172 5.15 1.50 13.61
C LEU A 172 4.91 2.71 14.51
N GLY A 173 5.36 3.90 14.09
CA GLY A 173 5.09 5.15 14.79
C GLY A 173 3.60 5.45 14.92
N ALA A 174 2.83 5.25 13.85
CA ALA A 174 1.38 5.47 13.86
C ALA A 174 0.64 4.51 14.82
N TRP A 175 1.12 3.28 15.03
CA TRP A 175 0.58 2.41 16.09
C TRP A 175 1.00 2.88 17.48
N LEU A 176 2.25 3.35 17.65
CA LEU A 176 2.71 3.90 18.93
C LEU A 176 1.89 5.14 19.33
N THR A 177 1.54 6.01 18.39
CA THR A 177 0.74 7.22 18.64
C THR A 177 -0.78 6.99 18.58
N SER A 178 -1.22 5.76 18.35
CA SER A 178 -2.64 5.41 18.20
C SER A 178 -3.35 6.11 17.01
N GLU A 179 -2.59 6.52 16.00
CA GLU A 179 -3.14 7.04 14.73
C GLU A 179 -3.51 5.92 13.75
N ARG A 180 -2.98 4.73 13.97
CA ARG A 180 -3.27 3.54 13.19
C ARG A 180 -3.83 2.43 14.07
N HIS A 181 -4.91 1.82 13.59
CA HIS A 181 -5.54 0.67 14.20
C HIS A 181 -5.75 -0.44 13.17
N ALA A 182 -5.83 -1.69 13.63
CA ALA A 182 -6.29 -2.82 12.85
C ALA A 182 -7.63 -3.32 13.41
N MET A 183 -8.16 -4.42 12.83
CA MET A 183 -9.34 -5.10 13.41
C MET A 183 -8.99 -5.68 14.78
N ALA A 184 -9.89 -5.50 15.72
CA ALA A 184 -9.70 -5.96 17.09
C ALA A 184 -9.76 -7.51 17.20
N PRO A 185 -8.89 -8.12 18.01
CA PRO A 185 -7.79 -7.52 18.77
C PRO A 185 -6.64 -7.06 17.87
N ASP A 186 -6.17 -5.82 18.06
CA ASP A 186 -5.10 -5.23 17.26
C ASP A 186 -3.73 -5.65 17.78
N CYS A 187 -3.20 -6.73 17.21
CA CYS A 187 -1.91 -7.29 17.62
C CYS A 187 -0.73 -6.34 17.37
N MET A 188 -0.77 -5.50 16.33
CA MET A 188 0.33 -4.57 16.07
C MET A 188 0.28 -3.34 16.98
N ALA A 189 -0.90 -2.91 17.43
CA ALA A 189 -1.01 -1.91 18.50
C ALA A 189 -0.46 -2.46 19.81
N GLU A 190 -0.70 -3.75 20.12
CA GLU A 190 -0.11 -4.42 21.28
C GLU A 190 1.41 -4.41 21.22
N VAL A 191 2.01 -4.80 20.09
CA VAL A 191 3.47 -4.76 19.89
C VAL A 191 3.99 -3.32 19.95
N GLY A 192 3.35 -2.40 19.24
CA GLY A 192 3.79 -1.01 19.10
C GLY A 192 3.88 -0.26 20.43
N ARG A 193 2.94 -0.49 21.36
CA ARG A 193 2.93 0.18 22.68
C ARG A 193 4.14 -0.16 23.56
N HIS A 194 4.79 -1.29 23.30
CA HIS A 194 5.99 -1.72 24.03
C HIS A 194 7.29 -1.25 23.37
N MET A 195 7.22 -0.68 22.17
CA MET A 195 8.38 -0.18 21.45
C MET A 195 8.66 1.30 21.77
N THR A 196 9.93 1.65 21.90
CA THR A 196 10.36 3.05 21.91
C THR A 196 10.60 3.56 20.49
N THR A 197 10.67 4.88 20.29
CA THR A 197 11.07 5.48 19.00
C THR A 197 12.44 4.97 18.54
N ALA A 198 13.38 4.73 19.49
CA ALA A 198 14.68 4.15 19.17
C ALA A 198 14.57 2.70 18.65
N ASP A 199 13.66 1.89 19.21
CA ASP A 199 13.37 0.54 18.72
C ASP A 199 12.80 0.56 17.31
N ILE A 200 11.82 1.43 17.07
CA ILE A 200 11.18 1.61 15.76
C ILE A 200 12.21 1.98 14.70
N ASN A 201 13.06 2.96 15.00
CA ASN A 201 14.13 3.38 14.08
C ASN A 201 15.14 2.27 13.81
N ALA A 202 15.52 1.52 14.84
CA ALA A 202 16.45 0.41 14.73
C ALA A 202 15.89 -0.73 13.86
N VAL A 203 14.65 -1.15 14.11
CA VAL A 203 13.97 -2.20 13.33
C VAL A 203 13.77 -1.76 11.88
N ALA A 204 13.29 -0.53 11.66
CA ALA A 204 13.07 -0.02 10.31
C ALA A 204 14.38 0.07 9.50
N SER A 205 15.47 0.51 10.14
CA SER A 205 16.80 0.58 9.51
C SER A 205 17.34 -0.81 9.18
N TRP A 206 17.21 -1.77 10.10
CA TRP A 206 17.68 -3.13 9.86
C TRP A 206 16.89 -3.82 8.75
N LEU A 207 15.55 -3.73 8.77
CA LEU A 207 14.68 -4.33 7.74
C LEU A 207 14.98 -3.78 6.34
N ALA A 208 15.23 -2.48 6.22
CA ALA A 208 15.43 -1.81 4.93
C ALA A 208 16.72 -2.24 4.20
N VAL A 209 17.70 -2.79 4.92
CA VAL A 209 18.98 -3.25 4.33
C VAL A 209 19.06 -4.77 4.19
N GLN A 210 18.01 -5.51 4.55
CA GLN A 210 18.02 -6.96 4.42
C GLN A 210 17.86 -7.39 2.95
N PRO A 211 18.66 -8.34 2.47
CA PRO A 211 18.49 -8.88 1.14
C PRO A 211 17.16 -9.64 1.03
N MET A 212 16.56 -9.58 -0.15
CA MET A 212 15.39 -10.42 -0.43
C MET A 212 15.83 -11.89 -0.53
N PRO A 213 15.11 -12.82 0.12
CA PRO A 213 15.37 -14.23 -0.05
C PRO A 213 15.02 -14.70 -1.47
N ALA A 214 15.55 -15.85 -1.88
CA ALA A 214 15.25 -16.43 -3.20
C ALA A 214 13.74 -16.70 -3.38
N ASN A 215 13.06 -17.16 -2.32
CA ASN A 215 11.61 -17.24 -2.30
C ASN A 215 11.03 -16.02 -1.58
N THR A 216 10.43 -15.13 -2.34
CA THR A 216 9.82 -13.89 -1.83
C THR A 216 8.34 -14.04 -1.45
N LYS A 217 7.74 -15.21 -1.71
CA LYS A 217 6.31 -15.46 -1.45
C LYS A 217 6.04 -15.60 0.05
N PRO A 218 4.86 -15.16 0.50
CA PRO A 218 4.42 -15.40 1.87
C PRO A 218 4.40 -16.91 2.18
N ALA A 219 4.80 -17.28 3.39
CA ALA A 219 4.68 -18.65 3.87
C ALA A 219 3.21 -19.09 3.90
N ALA A 220 2.94 -20.36 3.68
CA ALA A 220 1.57 -20.90 3.71
C ALA A 220 0.96 -20.85 5.11
N SER A 221 1.79 -21.07 6.15
CA SER A 221 1.36 -21.08 7.55
C SER A 221 2.53 -20.72 8.47
N LEU A 222 2.22 -20.39 9.71
CA LEU A 222 3.20 -20.28 10.79
C LEU A 222 3.54 -21.64 11.38
N PRO A 223 4.76 -21.85 11.85
CA PRO A 223 5.19 -23.08 12.52
C PRO A 223 4.58 -23.24 13.92
N ALA A 224 4.07 -22.17 14.51
CA ALA A 224 3.49 -22.11 15.85
C ALA A 224 2.34 -21.09 15.88
N PRO A 225 1.43 -21.17 16.88
CA PRO A 225 0.40 -20.15 17.09
C PRO A 225 1.00 -18.76 17.27
N LEU A 226 0.23 -17.73 16.90
CA LEU A 226 0.61 -16.32 17.11
C LEU A 226 0.82 -16.05 18.61
N PRO A 227 1.89 -15.36 18.99
CA PRO A 227 2.17 -15.01 20.40
C PRO A 227 1.17 -14.00 20.97
N VAL A 228 0.45 -13.29 20.10
CA VAL A 228 -0.60 -12.32 20.44
C VAL A 228 -1.81 -12.53 19.52
N ALA A 229 -3.01 -12.30 20.03
CA ALA A 229 -4.22 -12.43 19.23
C ALA A 229 -4.34 -11.33 18.17
N CYS A 230 -4.70 -11.70 16.95
CA CYS A 230 -4.85 -10.80 15.80
C CYS A 230 -6.25 -10.91 15.18
N GLY A 231 -7.04 -9.83 15.21
CA GLY A 231 -8.38 -9.80 14.63
C GLY A 231 -8.41 -9.76 13.09
N GLY A 232 -7.30 -9.40 12.46
CA GLY A 232 -7.17 -9.41 10.99
C GLY A 232 -6.91 -10.78 10.38
N MET A 233 -6.77 -11.82 11.21
CA MET A 233 -6.62 -13.19 10.75
C MET A 233 -7.99 -13.89 10.67
N PRO A 234 -8.23 -14.75 9.68
CA PRO A 234 -9.42 -15.61 9.68
C PRO A 234 -9.46 -16.46 10.95
N LYS A 235 -10.67 -16.67 11.44
CA LYS A 235 -10.91 -17.58 12.56
C LYS A 235 -10.90 -19.02 12.08
#